data_e23e0805a82d7c17934d0aeabfd4e600
#
_entry.id   e23e0805a82d7c17934d0aeabfd4e600
#
_cell.length_a   1.000
_cell.length_b   1.000
_cell.length_c   1.000
_cell.angle_alpha   90.00
_cell.angle_beta   90.00
_cell.angle_gamma   90.00
#
_symmetry.space_group_name_H-M   'P 1'
#
loop_
_entity.id
_entity.type
_entity.pdbx_description
1 polymer ?
#
loop_
_entity_poly.entity_id
_entity_poly.type
_entity_poly.pdbx_seq_one_letter_code
_entity_poly.pdbx_strand_id
1 'polypeptide(L)'
;GGIYAGMFTATEGGGIGAFTTVFLALVMGRLSWSIVTNGLNDTGKTISMAFTVLGGAGVFSYFMTMSKIPMILAGVIASMNMPPMAVMFAIIVCMSLLGCFIPAIPLMLICVPIFLPLAALFGWNLIWFGVIINILVTMAGMTPPFGVSLFVAKELADVPLSLVYRSSIPFVLAFFLCLGFCIAFEPLSTWLPAMMR
;
A
#
# COMPACT_ATOMS: atom_id res chain seq x y z
N GLY A 1 13.98 10.88 -10.34
CA GLY A 1 14.29 11.57 -11.62
C GLY A 1 14.19 10.65 -12.82
N GLY A 2 14.97 9.54 -12.88
CA GLY A 2 15.05 8.70 -14.08
C GLY A 2 13.75 8.00 -14.50
N ILE A 3 12.91 7.58 -13.55
CA ILE A 3 11.60 7.00 -13.85
C ILE A 3 10.69 8.05 -14.53
N TYR A 4 10.67 9.28 -14.01
CA TYR A 4 9.88 10.38 -14.59
C TYR A 4 10.43 10.83 -15.96
N ALA A 5 11.73 10.70 -16.18
CA ALA A 5 12.36 10.98 -17.47
C ALA A 5 12.20 9.83 -18.49
N GLY A 6 11.54 8.72 -18.11
CA GLY A 6 11.36 7.56 -18.97
C GLY A 6 12.64 6.77 -19.26
N MET A 7 13.70 6.98 -18.48
CA MET A 7 15.00 6.33 -18.71
C MET A 7 15.00 4.85 -18.29
N PHE A 8 14.18 4.51 -17.28
CA PHE A 8 14.01 3.13 -16.79
C PHE A 8 12.67 2.96 -16.07
N THR A 9 12.17 1.72 -16.06
CA THR A 9 10.95 1.34 -15.35
C THR A 9 11.16 1.27 -13.84
N ALA A 10 10.07 1.22 -13.07
CA ALA A 10 10.14 1.07 -11.60
C ALA A 10 10.88 -0.22 -11.19
N THR A 11 10.70 -1.31 -11.96
CA THR A 11 11.36 -2.60 -11.72
C THR A 11 12.87 -2.51 -11.98
N GLU A 12 13.27 -1.89 -13.09
CA GLU A 12 14.69 -1.63 -13.39
C GLU A 12 15.32 -0.70 -12.37
N GLY A 13 14.56 0.30 -11.88
CA GLY A 13 14.98 1.18 -10.79
C GLY A 13 15.29 0.43 -9.50
N GLY A 14 14.52 -0.62 -9.19
CA GLY A 14 14.83 -1.52 -8.07
C GLY A 14 16.17 -2.24 -8.25
N GLY A 15 16.43 -2.76 -9.45
CA GLY A 15 17.72 -3.40 -9.79
C GLY A 15 18.90 -2.43 -9.70
N ILE A 16 18.74 -1.20 -10.21
CA ILE A 16 19.76 -0.14 -10.13
C ILE A 16 20.05 0.22 -8.66
N GLY A 17 19.00 0.32 -7.84
CA GLY A 17 19.14 0.59 -6.40
C GLY A 17 19.92 -0.51 -5.68
N ALA A 18 19.58 -1.78 -5.93
CA ALA A 18 20.30 -2.92 -5.37
C ALA A 18 21.77 -2.93 -5.80
N PHE A 19 22.04 -2.76 -7.09
CA PHE A 19 23.40 -2.68 -7.62
C PHE A 19 24.19 -1.53 -6.98
N THR A 20 23.60 -0.34 -6.89
CA THR A 20 24.24 0.82 -6.29
C THR A 20 24.60 0.58 -4.83
N THR A 21 23.71 -0.08 -4.07
CA THR A 21 23.96 -0.40 -2.66
C THR A 21 25.14 -1.37 -2.49
N VAL A 22 25.19 -2.43 -3.32
CA VAL A 22 26.30 -3.39 -3.31
C VAL A 22 27.61 -2.71 -3.71
N PHE A 23 27.57 -1.87 -4.76
CA PHE A 23 28.72 -1.12 -5.22
C PHE A 23 29.26 -0.17 -4.15
N LEU A 24 28.41 0.59 -3.48
CA LEU A 24 28.81 1.46 -2.36
C LEU A 24 29.41 0.67 -1.21
N ALA A 25 28.80 -0.47 -0.85
CA ALA A 25 29.34 -1.34 0.20
C ALA A 25 30.73 -1.88 -0.16
N LEU A 26 30.97 -2.19 -1.44
CA LEU A 26 32.28 -2.60 -1.95
C LEU A 26 33.31 -1.47 -1.84
N VAL A 27 32.97 -0.26 -2.32
CA VAL A 27 33.86 0.92 -2.29
C VAL A 27 34.19 1.32 -0.85
N MET A 28 33.24 1.20 0.06
CA MET A 28 33.43 1.48 1.49
C MET A 28 34.20 0.36 2.24
N GLY A 29 34.57 -0.72 1.55
CA GLY A 29 35.29 -1.86 2.16
C GLY A 29 34.47 -2.62 3.19
N ARG A 30 33.14 -2.47 3.18
CA ARG A 30 32.22 -3.11 4.14
C ARG A 30 31.54 -4.35 3.59
N LEU A 31 31.80 -4.72 2.33
CA LEU A 31 31.24 -5.92 1.72
C LEU A 31 31.97 -7.15 2.20
N SER A 32 31.26 -8.05 2.90
CA SER A 32 31.74 -9.38 3.28
C SER A 32 30.88 -10.46 2.68
N TRP A 33 31.42 -11.67 2.48
CA TRP A 33 30.66 -12.80 1.96
C TRP A 33 29.45 -13.15 2.83
N SER A 34 29.58 -12.99 4.14
CA SER A 34 28.48 -13.19 5.09
C SER A 34 27.33 -12.18 4.86
N ILE A 35 27.66 -10.91 4.59
CA ILE A 35 26.63 -9.87 4.30
C ILE A 35 25.88 -10.20 3.02
N VAL A 36 26.58 -10.64 1.98
CA VAL A 36 25.98 -11.03 0.70
C VAL A 36 25.06 -12.24 0.87
N THR A 37 25.53 -13.31 1.53
CA THR A 37 24.74 -14.53 1.74
C THR A 37 23.54 -14.28 2.62
N ASN A 38 23.66 -13.50 3.68
CA ASN A 38 22.56 -13.14 4.55
C ASN A 38 21.52 -12.28 3.79
N GLY A 39 21.98 -11.29 3.04
CA GLY A 39 21.12 -10.46 2.20
C GLY A 39 20.36 -11.27 1.14
N LEU A 40 21.01 -12.23 0.48
CA LEU A 40 20.36 -13.13 -0.49
C LEU A 40 19.33 -14.05 0.21
N ASN A 41 19.64 -14.59 1.37
CA ASN A 41 18.72 -15.42 2.13
C ASN A 41 17.47 -14.64 2.57
N ASP A 42 17.64 -13.42 3.08
CA ASP A 42 16.54 -12.58 3.53
C ASP A 42 15.70 -12.09 2.33
N THR A 43 16.35 -11.77 1.22
CA THR A 43 15.67 -11.49 -0.05
C THR A 43 14.85 -12.69 -0.52
N GLY A 44 15.43 -13.90 -0.48
CA GLY A 44 14.75 -15.14 -0.85
C GLY A 44 13.50 -15.40 0.00
N LYS A 45 13.58 -15.21 1.32
CA LYS A 45 12.44 -15.33 2.24
C LYS A 45 11.36 -14.31 1.90
N THR A 46 11.73 -13.05 1.70
CA THR A 46 10.81 -11.97 1.37
C THR A 46 10.09 -12.21 0.05
N ILE A 47 10.84 -12.64 -0.98
CA ILE A 47 10.28 -13.00 -2.29
C ILE A 47 9.32 -14.18 -2.16
N SER A 48 9.71 -15.25 -1.45
CA SER A 48 8.87 -16.43 -1.25
C SER A 48 7.56 -16.08 -0.54
N MET A 49 7.63 -15.24 0.50
CA MET A 49 6.46 -14.72 1.18
C MET A 49 5.57 -13.91 0.22
N ALA A 50 6.15 -12.99 -0.55
CA ALA A 50 5.42 -12.17 -1.49
C ALA A 50 4.71 -13.01 -2.56
N PHE A 51 5.37 -14.00 -3.16
CA PHE A 51 4.77 -14.89 -4.15
C PHE A 51 3.66 -15.77 -3.56
N THR A 52 3.82 -16.25 -2.33
CA THR A 52 2.76 -17.01 -1.65
C THR A 52 1.51 -16.17 -1.44
N VAL A 53 1.68 -14.92 -0.98
CA VAL A 53 0.59 -13.97 -0.81
C VAL A 53 -0.06 -13.60 -2.15
N LEU A 54 0.73 -13.33 -3.18
CA LEU A 54 0.24 -13.03 -4.52
C LEU A 54 -0.57 -14.21 -5.11
N GLY A 55 -0.09 -15.45 -4.93
CA GLY A 55 -0.82 -16.64 -5.34
C GLY A 55 -2.17 -16.77 -4.64
N GLY A 56 -2.20 -16.64 -3.31
CA GLY A 56 -3.44 -16.67 -2.53
C GLY A 56 -4.40 -15.54 -2.90
N ALA A 57 -3.88 -14.32 -3.07
CA ALA A 57 -4.67 -13.18 -3.48
C ALA A 57 -5.21 -13.31 -4.91
N GLY A 58 -4.45 -13.95 -5.82
CA GLY A 58 -4.92 -14.26 -7.18
C GLY A 58 -6.12 -15.21 -7.16
N VAL A 59 -6.05 -16.27 -6.37
CA VAL A 59 -7.19 -17.21 -6.19
C VAL A 59 -8.39 -16.48 -5.59
N PHE A 60 -8.18 -15.64 -4.57
CA PHE A 60 -9.24 -14.85 -3.96
C PHE A 60 -9.87 -13.86 -4.94
N SER A 61 -9.06 -13.15 -5.72
CA SER A 61 -9.53 -12.21 -6.74
C SER A 61 -10.36 -12.91 -7.82
N TYR A 62 -9.93 -14.09 -8.26
CA TYR A 62 -10.69 -14.91 -9.20
C TYR A 62 -12.04 -15.35 -8.61
N PHE A 63 -12.04 -15.81 -7.35
CA PHE A 63 -13.27 -16.16 -6.62
C PHE A 63 -14.23 -14.96 -6.53
N MET A 64 -13.74 -13.78 -6.17
CA MET A 64 -14.52 -12.55 -6.08
C MET A 64 -15.16 -12.20 -7.45
N THR A 65 -14.40 -12.33 -8.53
CA THR A 65 -14.88 -12.06 -9.88
C THR A 65 -15.97 -13.04 -10.30
N MET A 66 -15.78 -14.34 -10.05
CA MET A 66 -16.73 -15.38 -10.41
C MET A 66 -18.00 -15.35 -9.56
N SER A 67 -17.88 -15.08 -8.28
CA SER A 67 -19.04 -15.01 -7.36
C SER A 67 -19.90 -13.76 -7.57
N LYS A 68 -19.42 -12.76 -8.31
CA LYS A 68 -20.07 -11.45 -8.53
C LYS A 68 -20.40 -10.69 -7.22
N ILE A 69 -19.83 -11.11 -6.09
CA ILE A 69 -20.04 -10.47 -4.78
C ILE A 69 -19.80 -8.95 -4.85
N PRO A 70 -18.69 -8.44 -5.44
CA PRO A 70 -18.45 -7.00 -5.52
C PRO A 70 -19.54 -6.25 -6.31
N MET A 71 -20.07 -6.87 -7.38
CA MET A 71 -21.14 -6.26 -8.18
C MET A 71 -22.47 -6.26 -7.43
N ILE A 72 -22.78 -7.33 -6.70
CA ILE A 72 -23.99 -7.41 -5.85
C ILE A 72 -23.90 -6.34 -4.75
N LEU A 73 -22.75 -6.22 -4.10
CA LEU A 73 -22.49 -5.21 -3.08
C LEU A 73 -22.67 -3.79 -3.65
N ALA A 74 -22.11 -3.52 -4.83
CA ALA A 74 -22.30 -2.25 -5.52
C ALA A 74 -23.79 -1.97 -5.84
N GLY A 75 -24.52 -2.98 -6.28
CA GLY A 75 -25.97 -2.87 -6.53
C GLY A 75 -26.78 -2.57 -5.26
N VAL A 76 -26.46 -3.21 -4.15
CA VAL A 76 -27.10 -2.93 -2.85
C VAL A 76 -26.82 -1.49 -2.41
N ILE A 77 -25.58 -1.05 -2.48
CA ILE A 77 -25.20 0.32 -2.14
C ILE A 77 -25.88 1.34 -3.05
N ALA A 78 -25.99 1.05 -4.34
CA ALA A 78 -26.72 1.89 -5.29
C ALA A 78 -28.21 2.00 -4.91
N SER A 79 -28.86 0.89 -4.52
CA SER A 79 -30.28 0.90 -4.12
C SER A 79 -30.56 1.69 -2.84
N MET A 80 -29.54 1.84 -1.98
CA MET A 80 -29.65 2.62 -0.73
C MET A 80 -29.60 4.14 -0.96
N ASN A 81 -29.37 4.61 -2.19
CA ASN A 81 -29.21 6.02 -2.55
C ASN A 81 -28.24 6.78 -1.63
N MET A 82 -27.18 6.12 -1.20
CA MET A 82 -26.17 6.73 -0.32
C MET A 82 -25.36 7.79 -1.09
N PRO A 83 -25.08 8.94 -0.47
CA PRO A 83 -24.22 9.93 -1.10
C PRO A 83 -22.80 9.34 -1.31
N PRO A 84 -22.13 9.64 -2.46
CA PRO A 84 -20.81 9.09 -2.77
C PRO A 84 -19.78 9.26 -1.66
N MET A 85 -19.82 10.40 -0.96
CA MET A 85 -18.93 10.69 0.16
C MET A 85 -19.16 9.78 1.38
N ALA A 86 -20.40 9.36 1.65
CA ALA A 86 -20.66 8.41 2.73
C ALA A 86 -20.09 7.02 2.42
N VAL A 87 -20.17 6.61 1.15
CA VAL A 87 -19.57 5.34 0.69
C VAL A 87 -18.03 5.43 0.76
N MET A 88 -17.43 6.54 0.34
CA MET A 88 -16.00 6.78 0.47
C MET A 88 -15.56 6.69 1.94
N PHE A 89 -16.30 7.34 2.84
CA PHE A 89 -16.02 7.27 4.27
C PHE A 89 -16.11 5.83 4.82
N ALA A 90 -17.11 5.06 4.39
CA ALA A 90 -17.24 3.65 4.76
C ALA A 90 -16.05 2.82 4.28
N ILE A 91 -15.56 3.05 3.06
CA ILE A 91 -14.35 2.41 2.52
C ILE A 91 -13.13 2.76 3.37
N ILE A 92 -12.96 4.04 3.72
CA ILE A 92 -11.84 4.52 4.56
C ILE A 92 -11.86 3.81 5.92
N VAL A 93 -13.00 3.78 6.59
CA VAL A 93 -13.15 3.12 7.89
C VAL A 93 -12.88 1.61 7.77
N CYS A 94 -13.47 0.96 6.78
CA CYS A 94 -13.29 -0.47 6.54
C CYS A 94 -11.81 -0.81 6.30
N MET A 95 -11.14 -0.10 5.39
CA MET A 95 -9.73 -0.32 5.09
C MET A 95 -8.81 0.01 6.27
N SER A 96 -9.11 1.06 7.02
CA SER A 96 -8.34 1.41 8.22
C SER A 96 -8.44 0.32 9.29
N LEU A 97 -9.63 -0.23 9.51
CA LEU A 97 -9.85 -1.33 10.45
C LEU A 97 -9.16 -2.63 9.99
N LEU A 98 -9.36 -3.03 8.73
CA LEU A 98 -8.72 -4.22 8.17
C LEU A 98 -7.19 -4.09 8.17
N GLY A 99 -6.70 -2.90 7.86
CA GLY A 99 -5.27 -2.62 7.80
C GLY A 99 -4.55 -2.66 9.15
N CYS A 100 -5.30 -2.54 10.27
CA CYS A 100 -4.73 -2.81 11.58
C CYS A 100 -4.27 -4.28 11.74
N PHE A 101 -4.86 -5.21 11.00
CA PHE A 101 -4.65 -6.66 11.14
C PHE A 101 -3.94 -7.28 9.95
N ILE A 102 -4.10 -6.70 8.76
CA ILE A 102 -3.62 -7.27 7.49
C ILE A 102 -2.47 -6.41 6.96
N PRO A 103 -1.32 -7.02 6.61
CA PRO A 103 -0.21 -6.30 5.98
C PRO A 103 -0.62 -5.62 4.67
N ALA A 104 0.13 -4.57 4.28
CA ALA A 104 -0.18 -3.68 3.17
C ALA A 104 -0.48 -4.40 1.83
N ILE A 105 0.38 -5.32 1.42
CA ILE A 105 0.23 -6.01 0.11
C ILE A 105 -1.03 -6.89 0.07
N PRO A 106 -1.27 -7.82 1.04
CA PRO A 106 -2.51 -8.58 1.07
C PRO A 106 -3.76 -7.71 1.15
N LEU A 107 -3.73 -6.65 1.97
CA LEU A 107 -4.84 -5.72 2.12
C LEU A 107 -5.24 -5.10 0.78
N MET A 108 -4.27 -4.60 0.03
CA MET A 108 -4.50 -4.01 -1.30
C MET A 108 -5.10 -5.04 -2.26
N LEU A 109 -4.53 -6.23 -2.33
CA LEU A 109 -4.96 -7.29 -3.25
C LEU A 109 -6.37 -7.81 -2.95
N ILE A 110 -6.79 -7.80 -1.68
CA ILE A 110 -8.14 -8.20 -1.27
C ILE A 110 -9.13 -7.06 -1.51
N CYS A 111 -8.80 -5.85 -1.12
CA CYS A 111 -9.74 -4.72 -1.09
C CYS A 111 -9.99 -4.11 -2.48
N VAL A 112 -8.97 -4.06 -3.35
CA VAL A 112 -9.11 -3.43 -4.67
C VAL A 112 -10.20 -4.11 -5.52
N PRO A 113 -10.25 -5.45 -5.68
CA PRO A 113 -11.32 -6.10 -6.44
C PRO A 113 -12.72 -5.86 -5.86
N ILE A 114 -12.83 -5.66 -4.54
CA ILE A 114 -14.10 -5.43 -3.86
C ILE A 114 -14.59 -3.99 -4.09
N PHE A 115 -13.71 -3.01 -3.99
CA PHE A 115 -14.09 -1.60 -4.03
C PHE A 115 -14.02 -0.96 -5.43
N LEU A 116 -13.31 -1.57 -6.38
CA LEU A 116 -13.19 -1.07 -7.74
C LEU A 116 -14.54 -0.91 -8.46
N PRO A 117 -15.50 -1.86 -8.36
CA PRO A 117 -16.83 -1.70 -8.92
C PRO A 117 -17.63 -0.52 -8.34
N LEU A 118 -17.39 -0.18 -7.05
CA LEU A 118 -17.98 1.00 -6.42
C LEU A 118 -17.41 2.29 -7.01
N ALA A 119 -16.09 2.34 -7.24
CA ALA A 119 -15.45 3.47 -7.88
C ALA A 119 -16.04 3.71 -9.29
N ALA A 120 -16.24 2.64 -10.06
CA ALA A 120 -16.88 2.72 -11.38
C ALA A 120 -18.33 3.15 -11.29
N LEU A 121 -19.10 2.66 -10.32
CA LEU A 121 -20.51 3.02 -10.11
C LEU A 121 -20.69 4.52 -9.87
N PHE A 122 -19.83 5.11 -9.02
CA PHE A 122 -19.87 6.54 -8.68
C PHE A 122 -19.13 7.43 -9.67
N GLY A 123 -18.52 6.86 -10.73
CA GLY A 123 -17.79 7.61 -11.74
C GLY A 123 -16.50 8.26 -11.20
N TRP A 124 -15.92 7.72 -10.12
CA TRP A 124 -14.68 8.26 -9.57
C TRP A 124 -13.51 8.00 -10.50
N ASN A 125 -12.60 8.97 -10.58
CA ASN A 125 -11.36 8.79 -11.31
C ASN A 125 -10.53 7.67 -10.68
N LEU A 126 -10.18 6.64 -11.47
CA LEU A 126 -9.50 5.45 -10.97
C LEU A 126 -8.08 5.76 -10.45
N ILE A 127 -7.40 6.78 -11.01
CA ILE A 127 -6.09 7.21 -10.54
C ILE A 127 -6.23 7.84 -9.15
N TRP A 128 -7.18 8.75 -8.98
CA TRP A 128 -7.48 9.38 -7.70
C TRP A 128 -7.88 8.35 -6.64
N PHE A 129 -8.77 7.42 -7.00
CA PHE A 129 -9.18 6.34 -6.10
C PHE A 129 -8.00 5.45 -5.73
N GLY A 130 -7.13 5.11 -6.69
CA GLY A 130 -5.92 4.34 -6.45
C GLY A 130 -4.95 5.02 -5.48
N VAL A 131 -4.80 6.35 -5.56
CA VAL A 131 -3.99 7.13 -4.61
C VAL A 131 -4.58 7.06 -3.21
N ILE A 132 -5.91 7.21 -3.06
CA ILE A 132 -6.60 7.08 -1.77
C ILE A 132 -6.36 5.70 -1.16
N ILE A 133 -6.56 4.63 -1.93
CA ILE A 133 -6.30 3.26 -1.48
C ILE A 133 -4.84 3.10 -1.04
N ASN A 134 -3.89 3.62 -1.80
CA ASN A 134 -2.47 3.52 -1.47
C ASN A 134 -2.10 4.28 -0.17
N ILE A 135 -2.67 5.45 0.06
CA ILE A 135 -2.51 6.20 1.32
C ILE A 135 -3.06 5.37 2.49
N LEU A 136 -4.26 4.80 2.35
CA LEU A 136 -4.89 3.98 3.39
C LEU A 136 -4.07 2.73 3.72
N VAL A 137 -3.57 2.04 2.71
CA VAL A 137 -2.72 0.85 2.86
C VAL A 137 -1.41 1.19 3.56
N THR A 138 -0.79 2.32 3.20
CA THR A 138 0.46 2.80 3.83
C THR A 138 0.23 3.19 5.29
N MET A 139 -0.85 3.90 5.57
CA MET A 139 -1.25 4.29 6.93
C MET A 139 -1.53 3.06 7.80
N ALA A 140 -2.16 2.03 7.24
CA ALA A 140 -2.48 0.79 7.92
C ALA A 140 -1.23 0.12 8.54
N GLY A 141 -0.10 0.13 7.83
CA GLY A 141 1.18 -0.40 8.33
C GLY A 141 1.74 0.33 9.56
N MET A 142 1.27 1.55 9.83
CA MET A 142 1.69 2.40 10.96
C MET A 142 0.60 2.55 12.04
N THR A 143 -0.57 1.93 11.85
CA THR A 143 -1.70 2.09 12.77
C THR A 143 -1.71 0.97 13.82
N PRO A 144 -1.76 1.31 15.14
CA PRO A 144 -1.95 0.32 16.18
C PRO A 144 -3.27 -0.46 15.98
N PRO A 145 -3.39 -1.72 16.41
CA PRO A 145 -2.49 -2.48 17.29
C PRO A 145 -1.43 -3.34 16.59
N PHE A 146 -1.55 -3.61 15.27
CA PHE A 146 -0.69 -4.58 14.59
C PHE A 146 0.14 -3.98 13.44
N GLY A 147 0.32 -2.67 13.38
CA GLY A 147 1.16 -2.05 12.34
C GLY A 147 2.52 -2.73 12.23
N VAL A 148 2.73 -3.49 11.16
CA VAL A 148 3.97 -4.29 10.95
C VAL A 148 5.21 -3.40 11.02
N SER A 149 5.14 -2.19 10.47
CA SER A 149 6.24 -1.22 10.51
C SER A 149 6.61 -0.79 11.93
N LEU A 150 5.65 -0.79 12.87
CA LEU A 150 5.88 -0.42 14.27
C LEU A 150 6.65 -1.51 15.02
N PHE A 151 6.39 -2.78 14.72
CA PHE A 151 7.16 -3.89 15.29
C PHE A 151 8.61 -3.88 14.79
N VAL A 152 8.81 -3.64 13.50
CA VAL A 152 10.16 -3.51 12.93
C VAL A 152 10.90 -2.33 13.58
N ALA A 153 10.25 -1.18 13.73
CA ALA A 153 10.84 -0.02 14.40
C ALA A 153 11.20 -0.31 15.86
N LYS A 154 10.34 -1.04 16.59
CA LYS A 154 10.63 -1.48 17.96
C LYS A 154 11.88 -2.33 18.04
N GLU A 155 12.00 -3.35 17.18
CA GLU A 155 13.15 -4.25 17.17
C GLU A 155 14.46 -3.53 16.81
N LEU A 156 14.41 -2.61 15.84
CA LEU A 156 15.60 -1.87 15.39
C LEU A 156 16.06 -0.81 16.40
N ALA A 157 15.13 -0.17 17.10
CA ALA A 157 15.44 0.91 18.03
C ALA A 157 15.64 0.42 19.48
N ASP A 158 15.33 -0.86 19.76
CA ASP A 158 15.37 -1.46 21.11
C ASP A 158 14.63 -0.62 22.16
N VAL A 159 13.41 -0.18 21.81
CA VAL A 159 12.54 0.63 22.67
C VAL A 159 11.24 -0.08 22.98
N PRO A 160 10.53 0.28 24.06
CA PRO A 160 9.23 -0.31 24.37
C PRO A 160 8.19 0.06 23.32
N LEU A 161 7.32 -0.90 22.97
CA LEU A 161 6.28 -0.75 21.95
C LEU A 161 5.33 0.43 22.21
N SER A 162 5.07 0.73 23.49
CA SER A 162 4.25 1.88 23.91
C SER A 162 4.85 3.22 23.45
N LEU A 163 6.16 3.36 23.46
CA LEU A 163 6.84 4.55 22.95
C LEU A 163 6.70 4.66 21.44
N VAL A 164 6.87 3.54 20.71
CA VAL A 164 6.71 3.51 19.26
C VAL A 164 5.29 3.89 18.85
N TYR A 165 4.27 3.36 19.53
CA TYR A 165 2.88 3.73 19.29
C TYR A 165 2.62 5.21 19.51
N ARG A 166 3.08 5.76 20.64
CA ARG A 166 2.91 7.18 20.93
C ARG A 166 3.61 8.06 19.89
N SER A 167 4.78 7.65 19.43
CA SER A 167 5.53 8.37 18.40
C SER A 167 4.92 8.25 17.01
N SER A 168 4.12 7.22 16.73
CA SER A 168 3.45 7.05 15.43
C SER A 168 2.18 7.91 15.28
N ILE A 169 1.54 8.34 16.38
CA ILE A 169 0.30 9.13 16.34
C ILE A 169 0.40 10.36 15.44
N PRO A 170 1.43 11.24 15.53
CA PRO A 170 1.53 12.41 14.66
C PRO A 170 1.62 12.04 13.17
N PHE A 171 2.27 10.92 12.85
CA PHE A 171 2.35 10.43 11.46
C PHE A 171 0.99 9.93 10.96
N VAL A 172 0.26 9.19 11.77
CA VAL A 172 -1.11 8.73 11.44
C VAL A 172 -2.03 9.94 11.22
N LEU A 173 -1.94 10.96 12.08
CA LEU A 173 -2.71 12.20 11.90
C LEU A 173 -2.31 12.92 10.59
N ALA A 174 -1.02 12.99 10.26
CA ALA A 174 -0.55 13.55 9.00
C ALA A 174 -1.09 12.78 7.78
N PHE A 175 -1.18 11.45 7.86
CA PHE A 175 -1.82 10.65 6.80
C PHE A 175 -3.31 10.93 6.65
N PHE A 176 -4.05 11.09 7.75
CA PHE A 176 -5.47 11.49 7.69
C PHE A 176 -5.65 12.88 7.10
N LEU A 177 -4.78 13.83 7.43
CA LEU A 177 -4.80 15.16 6.81
C LEU A 177 -4.50 15.08 5.31
N CYS A 178 -3.45 14.35 4.92
CA CYS A 178 -3.12 14.13 3.51
C CYS A 178 -4.29 13.48 2.76
N LEU A 179 -4.90 12.46 3.34
CA LEU A 179 -6.08 11.79 2.80
C LEU A 179 -7.24 12.78 2.61
N GLY A 180 -7.53 13.61 3.61
CA GLY A 180 -8.54 14.65 3.53
C GLY A 180 -8.29 15.65 2.41
N PHE A 181 -7.04 16.09 2.23
CA PHE A 181 -6.66 16.96 1.12
C PHE A 181 -6.80 16.28 -0.25
N CYS A 182 -6.38 15.00 -0.38
CA CYS A 182 -6.54 14.24 -1.62
C CYS A 182 -8.01 14.00 -1.98
N ILE A 183 -8.90 13.83 -0.98
CA ILE A 183 -10.34 13.69 -1.20
C ILE A 183 -10.95 15.04 -1.61
N ALA A 184 -10.55 16.14 -0.97
CA ALA A 184 -11.09 17.46 -1.25
C ALA A 184 -10.59 18.02 -2.60
N PHE A 185 -9.37 17.69 -3.01
CA PHE A 185 -8.70 18.23 -4.19
C PHE A 185 -8.20 17.07 -5.09
N GLU A 186 -9.10 16.54 -5.93
CA GLU A 186 -8.78 15.48 -6.90
C GLU A 186 -7.55 15.80 -7.78
N PRO A 187 -7.34 17.06 -8.27
CA PRO A 187 -6.17 17.42 -9.06
C PRO A 187 -4.83 17.13 -8.40
N LEU A 188 -4.74 17.12 -7.07
CA LEU A 188 -3.50 16.79 -6.36
C LEU A 188 -2.97 15.39 -6.73
N SER A 189 -3.87 14.45 -6.98
CA SER A 189 -3.54 13.07 -7.32
C SER A 189 -3.42 12.84 -8.82
N THR A 190 -4.12 13.63 -9.64
CA THR A 190 -4.25 13.38 -11.08
C THR A 190 -3.38 14.30 -11.95
N TRP A 191 -2.93 15.44 -11.42
CA TRP A 191 -2.13 16.42 -12.16
C TRP A 191 -0.80 15.84 -12.66
N LEU A 192 -0.04 15.19 -11.79
CA LEU A 192 1.27 14.65 -12.17
C LEU A 192 1.15 13.52 -13.21
N PRO A 193 0.28 12.51 -13.04
CA PRO A 193 0.04 11.51 -14.07
C PRO A 193 -0.45 12.09 -15.41
N ALA A 194 -1.23 13.18 -15.39
CA ALA A 194 -1.69 13.83 -16.60
C ALA A 194 -0.55 14.51 -17.39
N MET A 195 0.51 14.95 -16.71
CA MET A 195 1.70 15.52 -17.35
C MET A 195 2.67 14.48 -17.91
N MET A 196 2.53 13.23 -17.53
CA MET A 196 3.41 12.11 -17.96
C MET A 196 2.91 11.42 -19.23
N ARG A 197 1.83 11.92 -19.86
CA ARG A 197 1.26 11.40 -21.10
C ARG A 197 1.84 12.08 -22.33
#